data_a3a24fe04ff6b0a4328185c923189153
#
_entry.id   a3a24fe04ff6b0a4328185c923189153
#
_cell.length_a   1.000
_cell.length_b   1.000
_cell.length_c   1.000
_cell.angle_alpha   90.00
_cell.angle_beta   90.00
_cell.angle_gamma   90.00
#
_symmetry.space_group_name_H-M   'P 1'
#
loop_
_entity.id
_entity.type
_entity.pdbx_description
1 polymer ?
#
loop_
_entity_poly.entity_id
_entity_poly.type
_entity_poly.pdbx_seq_one_letter_code
_entity_poly.pdbx_strand_id
1 'polypeptide(L)'
;VSITNFHRQTSVTHLRYHFVFCPKRRRKVLVNGVADRLKMLLAEKSAELGWEIVALEIMPDHVHMFISTGPDVSPIQVMHALKGHTSRILRQEYPRLNTLPSLWTRSFWASTASYVSAETIQKYISEQKTRD
;
A
#
# COMPACT_ATOMS: atom_id res chain seq x y z
N VAL A 1 2.79 31.95 -22.99
CA VAL A 1 1.50 31.57 -22.40
C VAL A 1 1.34 30.06 -22.39
N SER A 2 1.53 29.48 -23.53
CA SER A 2 1.39 28.02 -23.64
C SER A 2 2.39 27.29 -22.78
N ILE A 3 3.60 27.78 -22.68
CA ILE A 3 4.63 27.15 -21.83
C ILE A 3 4.22 27.21 -20.37
N THR A 4 3.72 28.33 -19.91
CA THR A 4 3.27 28.47 -18.53
C THR A 4 2.10 27.52 -18.25
N ASN A 5 1.15 27.45 -19.18
CA ASN A 5 0.02 26.53 -19.02
C ASN A 5 0.46 25.10 -19.01
N PHE A 6 1.43 24.77 -19.84
CA PHE A 6 1.98 23.42 -19.87
C PHE A 6 2.59 23.04 -18.52
N HIS A 7 3.35 23.93 -17.94
CA HIS A 7 3.95 23.67 -16.62
C HIS A 7 2.90 23.45 -15.55
N ARG A 8 1.84 24.23 -15.56
CA ARG A 8 0.77 24.05 -14.59
C ARG A 8 0.09 22.70 -14.77
N GLN A 9 -0.14 22.32 -16.01
CA GLN A 9 -0.74 21.01 -16.28
C GLN A 9 0.17 19.89 -15.79
N THR A 10 1.45 20.02 -16.03
CA THR A 10 2.42 19.02 -15.57
C THR A 10 2.45 18.95 -14.05
N SER A 11 2.41 20.09 -13.36
CA SER A 11 2.50 20.12 -11.91
C SER A 11 1.28 19.55 -11.21
N VAL A 12 0.14 19.45 -11.90
CA VAL A 12 -1.06 18.85 -11.33
C VAL A 12 -1.29 17.44 -11.84
N THR A 13 -0.33 16.90 -12.60
CA THR A 13 -0.41 15.51 -13.05
C THR A 13 -0.18 14.58 -11.88
N HIS A 14 -1.01 13.56 -11.80
CA HIS A 14 -0.91 12.55 -10.75
C HIS A 14 -0.59 11.20 -11.36
N LEU A 15 0.22 10.43 -10.63
CA LEU A 15 0.40 9.02 -10.90
C LEU A 15 -0.55 8.24 -10.02
N ARG A 16 -1.12 7.20 -10.56
CA ARG A 16 -2.03 6.32 -9.81
C ARG A 16 -1.53 4.90 -9.92
N TYR A 17 -1.55 4.23 -8.77
CA TYR A 17 -1.05 2.87 -8.68
C TYR A 17 -2.05 1.98 -7.99
N HIS A 18 -2.11 0.75 -8.45
CA HIS A 18 -2.69 -0.35 -7.68
C HIS A 18 -1.57 -1.07 -6.96
N PHE A 19 -1.75 -1.34 -5.69
CA PHE A 19 -0.81 -2.11 -4.90
C PHE A 19 -1.51 -3.29 -4.26
N VAL A 20 -0.78 -4.42 -4.20
CA VAL A 20 -1.19 -5.54 -3.35
C VAL A 20 0.02 -5.88 -2.51
N PHE A 21 -0.16 -5.95 -1.20
CA PHE A 21 0.90 -6.34 -0.29
C PHE A 21 0.33 -7.17 0.86
N CYS A 22 1.18 -8.04 1.40
CA CYS A 22 0.73 -9.09 2.31
C CYS A 22 1.55 -9.09 3.60
N PRO A 23 0.92 -9.48 4.72
CA PRO A 23 1.68 -9.79 5.93
C PRO A 23 2.69 -10.90 5.66
N LYS A 24 3.74 -10.93 6.47
CA LYS A 24 4.79 -11.94 6.40
C LYS A 24 4.17 -13.33 6.45
N ARG A 25 4.60 -14.19 5.53
CA ARG A 25 4.07 -15.55 5.35
C ARG A 25 2.56 -15.58 5.13
N ARG A 26 2.01 -14.48 4.68
CA ARG A 26 0.58 -14.32 4.41
C ARG A 26 -0.28 -14.73 5.61
N ARG A 27 0.17 -14.41 6.81
CA ARG A 27 -0.58 -14.66 8.02
C ARG A 27 -1.84 -13.81 8.05
N LYS A 28 -2.93 -14.40 8.55
CA LYS A 28 -4.23 -13.72 8.60
C LYS A 28 -4.30 -12.84 9.85
N VAL A 29 -3.46 -11.83 9.92
CA VAL A 29 -3.37 -10.94 11.08
C VAL A 29 -4.10 -9.62 10.89
N LEU A 30 -4.55 -9.30 9.69
CA LEU A 30 -5.23 -8.03 9.40
C LEU A 30 -6.72 -8.18 9.67
N VAL A 31 -7.06 -8.32 10.94
CA VAL A 31 -8.45 -8.56 11.36
C VAL A 31 -8.80 -7.66 12.53
N ASN A 32 -10.09 -7.40 12.71
CA ASN A 32 -10.64 -6.67 13.86
C ASN A 32 -9.91 -5.34 14.07
N GLY A 33 -9.44 -5.09 15.28
CA GLY A 33 -8.77 -3.84 15.64
C GLY A 33 -7.53 -3.54 14.80
N VAL A 34 -6.77 -4.56 14.43
CA VAL A 34 -5.58 -4.39 13.58
C VAL A 34 -6.00 -3.84 12.21
N ALA A 35 -7.04 -4.41 11.61
CA ALA A 35 -7.52 -3.94 10.31
C ALA A 35 -8.01 -2.50 10.39
N ASP A 36 -8.78 -2.16 11.42
CA ASP A 36 -9.30 -0.81 11.59
C ASP A 36 -8.17 0.20 11.78
N ARG A 37 -7.20 -0.15 12.61
CA ARG A 37 -6.06 0.74 12.86
C ARG A 37 -5.18 0.89 11.63
N LEU A 38 -4.97 -0.19 10.90
CA LEU A 38 -4.22 -0.16 9.65
C LEU A 38 -4.83 0.84 8.67
N LYS A 39 -6.15 0.80 8.52
CA LYS A 39 -6.85 1.72 7.63
C LYS A 39 -6.57 3.17 8.02
N MET A 40 -6.64 3.49 9.30
CA MET A 40 -6.36 4.84 9.80
C MET A 40 -4.92 5.25 9.52
N LEU A 41 -3.98 4.34 9.79
CA LEU A 41 -2.56 4.65 9.61
C LEU A 41 -2.19 4.88 8.15
N LEU A 42 -2.76 4.07 7.26
CA LEU A 42 -2.54 4.26 5.82
C LEU A 42 -3.07 5.61 5.37
N ALA A 43 -4.26 5.99 5.84
CA ALA A 43 -4.87 7.26 5.47
C ALA A 43 -4.07 8.44 6.02
N GLU A 44 -3.65 8.37 7.27
CA GLU A 44 -2.89 9.43 7.93
C GLU A 44 -1.55 9.67 7.23
N LYS A 45 -0.81 8.59 6.99
CA LYS A 45 0.51 8.73 6.38
C LYS A 45 0.41 9.20 4.94
N SER A 46 -0.56 8.70 4.20
CA SER A 46 -0.79 9.15 2.82
C SER A 46 -1.10 10.64 2.78
N ALA A 47 -2.00 11.11 3.66
CA ALA A 47 -2.35 12.52 3.72
C ALA A 47 -1.14 13.38 4.07
N GLU A 48 -0.32 12.94 5.01
CA GLU A 48 0.89 13.62 5.41
C GLU A 48 1.84 13.84 4.22
N LEU A 49 1.93 12.85 3.33
CA LEU A 49 2.82 12.90 2.18
C LEU A 49 2.17 13.52 0.94
N GLY A 50 0.92 13.97 1.06
CA GLY A 50 0.21 14.58 -0.04
C GLY A 50 -0.37 13.59 -1.05
N TRP A 51 -0.53 12.34 -0.63
CA TRP A 51 -1.11 11.30 -1.47
C TRP A 51 -2.56 11.07 -1.09
N GLU A 52 -3.34 10.55 -2.04
CA GLU A 52 -4.75 10.27 -1.81
C GLU A 52 -5.04 8.79 -2.06
N ILE A 53 -5.57 8.12 -1.05
CA ILE A 53 -6.05 6.74 -1.23
C ILE A 53 -7.43 6.83 -1.87
N VAL A 54 -7.53 6.31 -3.10
CA VAL A 54 -8.77 6.35 -3.87
C VAL A 54 -9.67 5.20 -3.48
N ALA A 55 -9.09 4.02 -3.26
CA ALA A 55 -9.84 2.84 -2.84
C ALA A 55 -8.92 1.95 -2.00
N LEU A 56 -9.50 1.27 -1.03
CA LEU A 56 -8.73 0.45 -0.10
C LEU A 56 -9.57 -0.74 0.32
N GLU A 57 -8.99 -1.92 0.20
CA GLU A 57 -9.61 -3.16 0.65
C GLU A 57 -8.61 -3.90 1.51
N ILE A 58 -8.97 -4.13 2.76
CA ILE A 58 -8.12 -4.87 3.71
C ILE A 58 -8.77 -6.21 3.97
N MET A 59 -8.10 -7.26 3.52
CA MET A 59 -8.49 -8.63 3.80
C MET A 59 -7.57 -9.19 4.86
N PRO A 60 -7.93 -10.30 5.52
CA PRO A 60 -7.10 -10.83 6.61
C PRO A 60 -5.65 -11.05 6.24
N ASP A 61 -5.35 -11.43 5.00
CA ASP A 61 -4.01 -11.79 4.58
C ASP A 61 -3.45 -10.94 3.45
N HIS A 62 -4.11 -9.84 3.10
CA HIS A 62 -3.57 -8.92 2.10
C HIS A 62 -4.29 -7.58 2.11
N VAL A 63 -3.62 -6.60 1.52
CA VAL A 63 -4.17 -5.27 1.28
C VAL A 63 -4.18 -5.01 -0.21
N HIS A 64 -5.29 -4.52 -0.73
CA HIS A 64 -5.39 -4.03 -2.10
C HIS A 64 -5.70 -2.53 -2.02
N MET A 65 -4.81 -1.72 -2.56
CA MET A 65 -4.89 -0.26 -2.42
C MET A 65 -4.73 0.41 -3.78
N PHE A 66 -5.61 1.37 -4.05
CA PHE A 66 -5.51 2.23 -5.21
C PHE A 66 -5.20 3.63 -4.70
N ILE A 67 -4.05 4.19 -5.10
CA ILE A 67 -3.55 5.43 -4.52
C ILE A 67 -3.08 6.38 -5.61
N SER A 68 -3.34 7.68 -5.41
CA SER A 68 -2.91 8.74 -6.30
C SER A 68 -1.77 9.51 -5.63
N THR A 69 -0.67 9.69 -6.35
CA THR A 69 0.52 10.36 -5.83
C THR A 69 0.93 11.50 -6.77
N GLY A 70 1.96 12.24 -6.38
CA GLY A 70 2.57 13.21 -7.27
C GLY A 70 3.34 12.52 -8.38
N PRO A 71 3.76 13.29 -9.40
CA PRO A 71 4.32 12.71 -10.62
C PRO A 71 5.71 12.12 -10.46
N ASP A 72 6.41 12.43 -9.39
CA ASP A 72 7.79 11.97 -9.18
C ASP A 72 7.91 10.94 -8.05
N VAL A 73 6.82 10.24 -7.74
CA VAL A 73 6.81 9.25 -6.66
C VAL A 73 6.78 7.85 -7.27
N SER A 74 7.77 7.04 -6.90
CA SER A 74 7.89 5.67 -7.38
C SER A 74 7.07 4.69 -6.51
N PRO A 75 6.73 3.52 -7.05
CA PRO A 75 6.05 2.49 -6.24
C PRO A 75 6.85 2.09 -5.01
N ILE A 76 8.18 2.00 -5.13
CA ILE A 76 9.03 1.62 -4.00
C ILE A 76 8.93 2.67 -2.89
N GLN A 77 8.90 3.94 -3.25
CA GLN A 77 8.77 5.02 -2.27
C GLN A 77 7.45 4.93 -1.52
N VAL A 78 6.37 4.64 -2.23
CA VAL A 78 5.05 4.49 -1.60
C VAL A 78 5.07 3.33 -0.60
N MET A 79 5.55 2.19 -1.04
CA MET A 79 5.55 0.99 -0.19
C MET A 79 6.50 1.14 0.99
N HIS A 80 7.67 1.74 0.78
CA HIS A 80 8.61 1.97 1.86
C HIS A 80 7.98 2.84 2.96
N ALA A 81 7.35 3.93 2.55
CA ALA A 81 6.73 4.86 3.51
C ALA A 81 5.57 4.21 4.26
N LEU A 82 4.67 3.57 3.54
CA LEU A 82 3.45 3.03 4.16
C LEU A 82 3.71 1.77 4.96
N LYS A 83 4.56 0.87 4.46
CA LYS A 83 4.89 -0.35 5.20
C LYS A 83 5.68 -0.03 6.47
N GLY A 84 6.64 0.87 6.38
CA GLY A 84 7.45 1.24 7.54
C GLY A 84 6.61 1.87 8.64
N HIS A 85 5.78 2.83 8.28
CA HIS A 85 4.93 3.52 9.23
C HIS A 85 3.95 2.57 9.91
N THR A 86 3.25 1.76 9.13
CA THR A 86 2.23 0.87 9.67
C THR A 86 2.85 -0.25 10.50
N SER A 87 3.96 -0.81 10.06
CA SER A 87 4.62 -1.89 10.79
C SER A 87 5.08 -1.40 12.16
N ARG A 88 5.73 -0.24 12.21
CA ARG A 88 6.24 0.29 13.47
C ARG A 88 5.11 0.49 14.49
N ILE A 89 4.04 1.15 14.06
CA ILE A 89 2.96 1.50 15.00
C ILE A 89 2.11 0.29 15.37
N LEU A 90 1.74 -0.52 14.39
CA LEU A 90 0.92 -1.70 14.69
C LEU A 90 1.64 -2.67 15.61
N ARG A 91 2.94 -2.84 15.46
CA ARG A 91 3.70 -3.75 16.31
C ARG A 91 3.87 -3.21 17.73
N GLN A 92 3.81 -1.89 17.90
CA GLN A 92 3.80 -1.28 19.23
C GLN A 92 2.45 -1.46 19.90
N GLU A 93 1.36 -1.25 19.16
CA GLU A 93 0.01 -1.30 19.72
C GLU A 93 -0.52 -2.72 19.87
N TYR A 94 -0.03 -3.65 19.05
CA TYR A 94 -0.45 -5.05 19.07
C TYR A 94 0.78 -5.96 19.17
N PRO A 95 1.30 -6.14 20.41
CA PRO A 95 2.56 -6.91 20.61
C PRO A 95 2.53 -8.31 20.05
N ARG A 96 1.36 -8.93 19.91
CA ARG A 96 1.28 -10.27 19.31
C ARG A 96 1.83 -10.30 17.88
N LEU A 97 1.89 -9.15 17.20
CA LEU A 97 2.45 -9.08 15.85
C LEU A 97 3.97 -9.20 15.85
N ASN A 98 4.60 -9.09 17.01
CA ASN A 98 6.04 -9.25 17.13
C ASN A 98 6.49 -10.72 17.06
N THR A 99 5.56 -11.66 16.99
CA THR A 99 5.91 -13.06 16.73
C THR A 99 6.40 -13.26 15.29
N LEU A 100 6.09 -12.30 14.41
CA LEU A 100 6.59 -12.31 13.05
C LEU A 100 7.92 -11.55 13.00
N PRO A 101 8.90 -12.00 12.18
CA PRO A 101 10.17 -11.26 12.06
C PRO A 101 10.00 -9.86 11.47
N SER A 102 8.96 -9.69 10.67
CA SER A 102 8.52 -8.38 10.17
C SER A 102 7.03 -8.47 9.94
N LEU A 103 6.34 -7.34 9.92
CA LEU A 103 4.89 -7.37 9.66
C LEU A 103 4.60 -7.72 8.21
N TRP A 104 5.29 -7.08 7.29
CA TRP A 104 5.02 -7.22 5.86
C TRP A 104 6.07 -8.07 5.15
N THR A 105 5.69 -8.69 4.03
CA THR A 105 6.67 -9.29 3.13
C THR A 105 7.53 -8.20 2.51
N ARG A 106 8.69 -8.57 2.00
CA ARG A 106 9.57 -7.61 1.32
C ARG A 106 8.97 -7.16 0.00
N SER A 107 8.30 -8.05 -0.69
CA SER A 107 7.77 -7.80 -2.02
C SER A 107 6.40 -7.17 -1.97
N PHE A 108 5.97 -6.68 -3.11
CA PHE A 108 4.62 -6.20 -3.32
C PHE A 108 4.33 -6.30 -4.82
N TRP A 109 3.05 -6.27 -5.15
CA TRP A 109 2.63 -6.17 -6.55
C TRP A 109 2.17 -4.73 -6.80
N ALA A 110 2.57 -4.17 -7.94
CA ALA A 110 2.19 -2.82 -8.29
C ALA A 110 1.91 -2.73 -9.79
N SER A 111 0.95 -1.89 -10.13
CA SER A 111 0.60 -1.60 -11.51
C SER A 111 0.15 -0.15 -11.58
N THR A 112 0.42 0.51 -12.70
CA THR A 112 -0.13 1.83 -12.94
C THR A 112 -1.63 1.74 -13.16
N ALA A 113 -2.31 2.88 -13.10
CA ALA A 113 -3.76 2.96 -13.10
C ALA A 113 -4.38 2.41 -14.38
N SER A 114 -4.70 1.16 -14.34
CA SER A 114 -5.46 0.51 -15.37
C SER A 114 -6.19 -0.65 -14.73
N TYR A 115 -7.07 -1.26 -15.48
CA TYR A 115 -7.79 -2.42 -14.98
C TYR A 115 -6.82 -3.53 -14.61
N VAL A 116 -7.03 -4.10 -13.43
CA VAL A 116 -6.25 -5.24 -12.95
C VAL A 116 -7.21 -6.39 -12.70
N SER A 117 -6.96 -7.53 -13.33
CA SER A 117 -7.85 -8.66 -13.19
C SER A 117 -7.71 -9.30 -11.81
N ALA A 118 -8.82 -9.86 -11.33
CA ALA A 118 -8.83 -10.61 -10.08
C ALA A 118 -7.85 -11.78 -10.13
N GLU A 119 -7.69 -12.39 -11.31
CA GLU A 119 -6.77 -13.51 -11.49
C GLU A 119 -5.33 -13.11 -11.24
N THR A 120 -4.91 -11.93 -11.75
CA THR A 120 -3.56 -11.43 -11.53
C THR A 120 -3.29 -11.22 -10.05
N ILE A 121 -4.24 -10.64 -9.34
CA ILE A 121 -4.12 -10.40 -7.91
C ILE A 121 -4.02 -11.70 -7.14
N GLN A 122 -4.90 -12.66 -7.47
CA GLN A 122 -4.90 -13.95 -6.80
C GLN A 122 -3.60 -14.72 -7.02
N LYS A 123 -3.07 -14.65 -8.22
CA LYS A 123 -1.78 -15.29 -8.53
C LYS A 123 -0.67 -14.71 -7.66
N TYR A 124 -0.62 -13.39 -7.55
CA TYR A 124 0.38 -12.75 -6.72
C TYR A 124 0.26 -13.20 -5.27
N ILE A 125 -0.94 -13.18 -4.72
CA ILE A 125 -1.18 -13.55 -3.32
C ILE A 125 -0.76 -15.00 -3.07
N SER A 126 -1.09 -15.90 -3.99
CA SER A 126 -0.73 -17.32 -3.88
C SER A 126 0.79 -17.51 -3.87
N GLU A 127 1.50 -16.78 -4.72
CA GLU A 127 2.95 -16.87 -4.80
C GLU A 127 3.63 -16.38 -3.52
N GLN A 128 3.06 -15.38 -2.85
CA GLN A 128 3.64 -14.87 -1.61
C GLN A 128 3.67 -15.91 -0.51
N LYS A 129 2.76 -16.86 -0.54
CA LYS A 129 2.71 -17.92 0.45
C LYS A 129 3.98 -18.77 0.45
N THR A 130 4.60 -18.93 -0.71
CA THR A 130 5.81 -19.75 -0.85
C THR A 130 7.09 -18.94 -0.78
N ARG A 131 7.06 -17.65 -1.09
CA ARG A 131 8.25 -16.82 -1.13
C ARG A 131 8.71 -16.35 0.25
N ASP A 132 7.77 -16.12 1.11
CA ASP A 132 8.02 -15.52 2.42
C ASP A 132 7.61 -16.45 3.52
#